data_7c6c9cccff0340ce2729a78c032b611e
#
_entry.id   7c6c9cccff0340ce2729a78c032b611e
#
_cell.length_a   1.000
_cell.length_b   1.000
_cell.length_c   1.000
_cell.angle_alpha   90.00
_cell.angle_beta   90.00
_cell.angle_gamma   90.00
#
_symmetry.space_group_name_H-M   'P 1'
#
loop_
_entity.id
_entity.type
_entity.pdbx_description
1 polymer ?
#
loop_
_entity_poly.entity_id
_entity_poly.type
_entity_poly.pdbx_seq_one_letter_code
_entity_poly.pdbx_strand_id
1 'polypeptide(L)'
;MIDLRSDTVTKPSESMRAAAADAEVGDDVYGEDATVNELEDRFAAVVGTEAALFVPSGTMGNQIAARVHTERGQEALVERQSHVYKWELAGLAQHAELQARPVDGGPRGVVTPEAVAEGYVAADGHRPGTGLVCLENTHNSRGGTAIAPDRVDAACEAAGDRNVAVHLDGARLFNAATALDVPAARLTREVDSVMACLSKGLGAPVGSMLAGDEAFVDAARRVRKLFGGGMRQAGIVAAPGLRALENRERLSTDHDNAERLAAGLDEVEGLRARDPETNIVLVETDDPAEAFLERCEAAGVLGVPFGENVVRFCTHLDVDREDVETAIERIESC
;
A
#
# COMPACT_ATOMS: atom_id res chain seq x y z
N MET A 1 -12.85 -15.21 -17.67
CA MET A 1 -12.10 -15.37 -16.41
C MET A 1 -12.10 -14.01 -15.74
N ILE A 2 -12.70 -13.90 -14.56
CA ILE A 2 -12.77 -12.67 -13.77
C ILE A 2 -11.69 -12.79 -12.69
N ASP A 3 -10.69 -11.91 -12.72
CA ASP A 3 -9.53 -11.99 -11.82
C ASP A 3 -9.71 -11.02 -10.65
N LEU A 4 -10.14 -11.55 -9.50
CA LEU A 4 -10.33 -10.79 -8.26
C LEU A 4 -9.24 -11.10 -7.21
N ARG A 5 -8.09 -11.62 -7.62
CA ARG A 5 -7.01 -11.98 -6.68
C ARG A 5 -6.43 -10.78 -5.95
N SER A 6 -6.21 -9.70 -6.66
CA SER A 6 -5.60 -8.46 -6.12
C SER A 6 -5.68 -7.34 -7.16
N ASP A 7 -5.68 -6.09 -6.73
CA ASP A 7 -5.48 -4.93 -7.60
C ASP A 7 -4.07 -4.84 -8.23
N THR A 8 -3.16 -5.73 -7.83
CA THR A 8 -1.84 -5.86 -8.45
C THR A 8 -1.86 -6.59 -9.81
N VAL A 9 -3.00 -7.20 -10.19
CA VAL A 9 -3.16 -7.87 -11.48
C VAL A 9 -3.60 -6.92 -12.59
N THR A 10 -3.89 -5.66 -12.25
CA THR A 10 -4.30 -4.63 -13.20
C THR A 10 -3.32 -4.46 -14.34
N LYS A 11 -3.85 -4.20 -15.52
CA LYS A 11 -3.06 -4.01 -16.74
C LYS A 11 -3.03 -2.54 -17.13
N PRO A 12 -1.89 -2.04 -17.64
CA PRO A 12 -1.83 -0.67 -18.10
C PRO A 12 -2.79 -0.46 -19.28
N SER A 13 -3.59 0.60 -19.20
CA SER A 13 -4.54 0.98 -20.23
C SER A 13 -3.83 1.30 -21.56
N GLU A 14 -4.60 1.39 -22.63
CA GLU A 14 -4.06 1.81 -23.93
C GLU A 14 -3.40 3.20 -23.85
N SER A 15 -4.03 4.14 -23.14
CA SER A 15 -3.48 5.49 -22.94
C SER A 15 -2.18 5.47 -22.12
N MET A 16 -2.04 4.58 -21.15
CA MET A 16 -0.79 4.39 -20.39
C MET A 16 0.32 3.82 -21.28
N ARG A 17 -0.01 2.83 -22.14
CA ARG A 17 0.97 2.26 -23.07
C ARG A 17 1.42 3.28 -24.14
N ALA A 18 0.49 4.10 -24.64
CA ALA A 18 0.82 5.20 -25.54
C ALA A 18 1.71 6.25 -24.85
N ALA A 19 1.36 6.66 -23.60
CA ALA A 19 2.18 7.58 -22.83
C ALA A 19 3.61 7.05 -22.61
N ALA A 20 3.78 5.75 -22.36
CA ALA A 20 5.10 5.12 -22.25
C ALA A 20 5.91 5.19 -23.56
N ALA A 21 5.25 5.00 -24.70
CA ALA A 21 5.90 5.04 -26.02
C ALA A 21 6.33 6.46 -26.43
N ASP A 22 5.58 7.46 -26.00
CA ASP A 22 5.79 8.88 -26.37
C ASP A 22 6.50 9.68 -25.25
N ALA A 23 6.96 9.01 -24.18
CA ALA A 23 7.57 9.68 -23.03
C ALA A 23 8.84 10.47 -23.42
N GLU A 24 8.92 11.72 -22.95
CA GLU A 24 10.17 12.46 -22.95
C GLU A 24 11.10 11.86 -21.89
N VAL A 25 12.32 11.52 -22.26
CA VAL A 25 13.25 10.80 -21.39
C VAL A 25 14.61 11.49 -21.29
N GLY A 26 15.24 11.34 -20.13
CA GLY A 26 16.59 11.75 -19.83
C GLY A 26 17.23 10.80 -18.81
N ASP A 27 18.44 11.08 -18.34
CA ASP A 27 19.06 10.24 -17.31
C ASP A 27 18.54 10.66 -15.92
N ASP A 28 17.66 9.84 -15.30
CA ASP A 28 17.09 10.06 -13.96
C ASP A 28 18.19 10.19 -12.88
N VAL A 29 19.35 9.54 -13.06
CA VAL A 29 20.46 9.66 -12.08
C VAL A 29 21.06 11.06 -12.02
N TYR A 30 20.97 11.81 -13.14
CA TYR A 30 21.39 13.21 -13.20
C TYR A 30 20.23 14.19 -13.02
N GLY A 31 19.00 13.70 -12.80
CA GLY A 31 17.81 14.54 -12.70
C GLY A 31 17.37 15.14 -14.04
N GLU A 32 17.76 14.53 -15.17
CA GLU A 32 17.48 15.03 -16.52
C GLU A 32 16.23 14.41 -17.15
N ASP A 33 15.59 13.43 -16.50
CA ASP A 33 14.34 12.83 -17.00
C ASP A 33 13.14 13.69 -16.62
N ALA A 34 12.67 14.50 -17.59
CA ALA A 34 11.58 15.45 -17.37
C ALA A 34 10.29 14.77 -16.92
N THR A 35 9.99 13.58 -17.42
CA THR A 35 8.78 12.82 -17.06
C THR A 35 8.83 12.28 -15.63
N VAL A 36 10.01 11.81 -15.18
CA VAL A 36 10.21 11.40 -13.78
C VAL A 36 10.06 12.59 -12.85
N ASN A 37 10.71 13.72 -13.19
CA ASN A 37 10.64 14.94 -12.38
C ASN A 37 9.18 15.41 -12.25
N GLU A 38 8.42 15.44 -13.37
CA GLU A 38 6.99 15.80 -13.33
C GLU A 38 6.18 14.87 -12.44
N LEU A 39 6.44 13.55 -12.48
CA LEU A 39 5.75 12.59 -11.64
C LEU A 39 6.07 12.81 -10.14
N GLU A 40 7.35 13.04 -9.82
CA GLU A 40 7.81 13.32 -8.46
C GLU A 40 7.16 14.61 -7.92
N ASP A 41 7.17 15.70 -8.68
CA ASP A 41 6.56 16.99 -8.31
C ASP A 41 5.04 16.87 -8.11
N ARG A 42 4.34 16.24 -9.06
CA ARG A 42 2.87 16.05 -8.95
C ARG A 42 2.49 15.19 -7.77
N PHE A 43 3.25 14.12 -7.51
CA PHE A 43 2.96 13.26 -6.36
C PHE A 43 3.17 14.01 -5.05
N ALA A 44 4.29 14.72 -4.88
CA ALA A 44 4.58 15.54 -3.70
C ALA A 44 3.44 16.54 -3.43
N ALA A 45 2.97 17.24 -4.47
CA ALA A 45 1.84 18.16 -4.36
C ALA A 45 0.54 17.48 -3.92
N VAL A 46 0.24 16.27 -4.43
CA VAL A 46 -0.98 15.52 -4.09
C VAL A 46 -0.98 15.02 -2.64
N VAL A 47 0.18 14.60 -2.13
CA VAL A 47 0.29 14.10 -0.77
C VAL A 47 0.73 15.18 0.23
N GLY A 48 1.03 16.42 -0.24
CA GLY A 48 1.33 17.55 0.62
C GLY A 48 2.70 17.52 1.28
N THR A 49 3.70 16.87 0.64
CA THR A 49 5.09 16.83 1.10
C THR A 49 5.98 17.77 0.28
N GLU A 50 7.20 18.04 0.75
CA GLU A 50 8.14 18.93 0.06
C GLU A 50 8.70 18.29 -1.22
N ALA A 51 8.96 16.98 -1.20
CA ALA A 51 9.55 16.25 -2.31
C ALA A 51 9.06 14.80 -2.37
N ALA A 52 9.29 14.15 -3.53
CA ALA A 52 9.02 12.74 -3.73
C ALA A 52 10.11 12.08 -4.58
N LEU A 53 10.14 10.76 -4.56
CA LEU A 53 11.07 9.91 -5.27
C LEU A 53 10.33 8.75 -5.93
N PHE A 54 10.49 8.58 -7.24
CA PHE A 54 9.99 7.41 -7.94
C PHE A 54 10.87 6.19 -7.64
N VAL A 55 10.25 5.10 -7.23
CA VAL A 55 10.91 3.83 -6.89
C VAL A 55 10.28 2.65 -7.63
N PRO A 56 11.06 1.61 -7.99
CA PRO A 56 10.55 0.43 -8.72
C PRO A 56 9.40 -0.30 -8.05
N SER A 57 9.34 -0.32 -6.72
CA SER A 57 8.32 -1.06 -5.96
C SER A 57 8.06 -0.43 -4.59
N GLY A 58 6.87 -0.71 -4.01
CA GLY A 58 6.54 -0.29 -2.65
C GLY A 58 7.47 -0.90 -1.60
N THR A 59 7.82 -2.18 -1.73
CA THR A 59 8.78 -2.83 -0.85
C THR A 59 10.11 -2.08 -0.83
N MET A 60 10.64 -1.68 -1.99
CA MET A 60 11.86 -0.87 -2.03
C MET A 60 11.66 0.48 -1.33
N GLY A 61 10.51 1.14 -1.53
CA GLY A 61 10.18 2.41 -0.85
C GLY A 61 10.18 2.27 0.67
N ASN A 62 9.50 1.26 1.21
CA ASN A 62 9.46 0.98 2.64
C ASN A 62 10.86 0.70 3.20
N GLN A 63 11.67 -0.11 2.49
CA GLN A 63 13.04 -0.43 2.95
C GLN A 63 13.99 0.76 2.85
N ILE A 64 13.82 1.64 1.87
CA ILE A 64 14.55 2.91 1.79
C ILE A 64 14.18 3.81 2.99
N ALA A 65 12.90 3.97 3.28
CA ALA A 65 12.43 4.79 4.40
C ALA A 65 12.98 4.27 5.73
N ALA A 66 12.88 2.95 5.96
CA ALA A 66 13.42 2.34 7.17
C ALA A 66 14.93 2.62 7.32
N ARG A 67 15.70 2.50 6.24
CA ARG A 67 17.14 2.74 6.29
C ARG A 67 17.53 4.20 6.45
N VAL A 68 16.73 5.14 5.92
CA VAL A 68 17.01 6.58 6.04
C VAL A 68 16.70 7.12 7.43
N HIS A 69 15.59 6.66 8.02
CA HIS A 69 15.13 7.13 9.33
C HIS A 69 15.89 6.54 10.51
N THR A 70 16.70 5.50 10.30
CA THR A 70 17.27 4.74 11.41
C THR A 70 18.77 4.53 11.31
N GLU A 71 19.36 4.19 12.44
CA GLU A 71 20.72 3.67 12.52
C GLU A 71 20.70 2.15 12.67
N ARG A 72 21.78 1.51 12.23
CA ARG A 72 21.95 0.05 12.32
C ARG A 72 21.82 -0.42 13.77
N GLY A 73 21.04 -1.47 13.97
CA GLY A 73 20.86 -2.11 15.27
C GLY A 73 19.72 -1.50 16.09
N GLN A 74 19.10 -0.41 15.65
CA GLN A 74 17.88 0.09 16.29
C GLN A 74 16.66 -0.83 16.10
N GLU A 75 15.56 -0.48 16.75
CA GLU A 75 14.27 -1.17 16.58
C GLU A 75 13.29 -0.35 15.75
N ALA A 76 12.47 -1.05 14.96
CA ALA A 76 11.30 -0.50 14.32
C ALA A 76 10.03 -1.09 14.95
N LEU A 77 9.13 -0.23 15.45
CA LEU A 77 7.79 -0.61 15.86
C LEU A 77 6.92 -0.83 14.62
N VAL A 78 6.28 -1.99 14.52
CA VAL A 78 5.44 -2.38 13.38
C VAL A 78 4.17 -3.04 13.89
N GLU A 79 3.03 -2.83 13.23
CA GLU A 79 1.84 -3.64 13.54
C GLU A 79 2.11 -5.10 13.11
N ARG A 80 1.74 -6.07 13.96
CA ARG A 80 2.09 -7.50 13.77
C ARG A 80 1.56 -8.16 12.50
N GLN A 81 0.57 -7.56 11.83
CA GLN A 81 0.01 -8.03 10.57
C GLN A 81 0.38 -7.11 9.40
N SER A 82 1.17 -6.04 9.64
CA SER A 82 1.56 -5.08 8.61
C SER A 82 2.39 -5.72 7.51
N HIS A 83 2.34 -5.10 6.33
CA HIS A 83 3.05 -5.57 5.14
C HIS A 83 4.57 -5.59 5.35
N VAL A 84 5.13 -4.54 5.93
CA VAL A 84 6.57 -4.42 6.20
C VAL A 84 7.10 -5.51 7.13
N TYR A 85 6.24 -6.06 7.99
CA TYR A 85 6.61 -7.13 8.92
C TYR A 85 6.45 -8.53 8.30
N LYS A 86 5.34 -8.78 7.58
CA LYS A 86 4.98 -10.14 7.13
C LYS A 86 5.43 -10.48 5.72
N TRP A 87 5.43 -9.50 4.81
CA TRP A 87 5.46 -9.78 3.37
C TRP A 87 6.70 -9.26 2.64
N GLU A 88 7.67 -8.68 3.36
CA GLU A 88 8.88 -8.12 2.76
C GLU A 88 10.16 -8.94 3.09
N LEU A 89 10.01 -10.25 3.31
CA LEU A 89 11.12 -11.19 3.48
C LEU A 89 12.13 -10.77 4.56
N ALA A 90 11.66 -10.26 5.70
CA ALA A 90 12.49 -9.68 6.75
C ALA A 90 13.38 -8.51 6.27
N GLY A 91 12.86 -7.70 5.34
CA GLY A 91 13.58 -6.59 4.72
C GLY A 91 14.16 -5.61 5.74
N LEU A 92 13.41 -5.28 6.81
CA LEU A 92 13.89 -4.42 7.90
C LEU A 92 15.23 -4.93 8.48
N ALA A 93 15.36 -6.24 8.67
CA ALA A 93 16.60 -6.82 9.17
C ALA A 93 17.68 -6.91 8.08
N GLN A 94 17.32 -7.24 6.82
CA GLN A 94 18.27 -7.45 5.75
C GLN A 94 18.85 -6.15 5.18
N HIS A 95 18.04 -5.09 5.07
CA HIS A 95 18.40 -3.86 4.39
C HIS A 95 18.71 -2.70 5.33
N ALA A 96 17.96 -2.57 6.42
CA ALA A 96 18.18 -1.53 7.41
C ALA A 96 18.88 -2.02 8.69
N GLU A 97 19.07 -3.34 8.83
CA GLU A 97 19.71 -4.00 9.97
C GLU A 97 18.99 -3.68 11.30
N LEU A 98 17.66 -3.64 11.24
CA LEU A 98 16.77 -3.32 12.36
C LEU A 98 16.20 -4.59 12.99
N GLN A 99 15.97 -4.52 14.29
CA GLN A 99 15.11 -5.45 14.97
C GLN A 99 13.64 -4.98 14.84
N ALA A 100 12.79 -5.78 14.20
CA ALA A 100 11.37 -5.50 14.20
C ALA A 100 10.76 -5.80 15.58
N ARG A 101 10.00 -4.86 16.13
CA ARG A 101 9.22 -5.01 17.35
C ARG A 101 7.72 -4.95 17.02
N PRO A 102 7.05 -6.10 16.92
CA PRO A 102 5.63 -6.13 16.57
C PRO A 102 4.76 -5.69 17.75
N VAL A 103 3.84 -4.77 17.48
CA VAL A 103 2.79 -4.32 18.39
C VAL A 103 1.41 -4.81 17.92
N ASP A 104 0.43 -4.84 18.83
CA ASP A 104 -0.93 -5.24 18.51
C ASP A 104 -1.77 -4.04 18.07
N GLY A 105 -2.20 -4.03 16.81
CA GLY A 105 -3.12 -3.02 16.27
C GLY A 105 -4.61 -3.38 16.44
N GLY A 106 -4.92 -4.46 17.16
CA GLY A 106 -6.29 -4.96 17.32
C GLY A 106 -6.91 -5.44 16.00
N PRO A 107 -8.23 -5.57 15.94
CA PRO A 107 -8.93 -6.12 14.78
C PRO A 107 -8.81 -5.24 13.52
N ARG A 108 -8.50 -3.95 13.67
CA ARG A 108 -8.38 -2.99 12.56
C ARG A 108 -6.93 -2.67 12.17
N GLY A 109 -5.93 -3.18 12.91
CA GLY A 109 -4.52 -2.90 12.64
C GLY A 109 -4.07 -1.48 12.98
N VAL A 110 -4.76 -0.81 13.91
CA VAL A 110 -4.46 0.58 14.30
C VAL A 110 -3.36 0.60 15.36
N VAL A 111 -2.21 1.17 15.04
CA VAL A 111 -1.17 1.46 16.05
C VAL A 111 -1.64 2.66 16.90
N THR A 112 -1.98 2.40 18.17
CA THR A 112 -2.47 3.44 19.08
C THR A 112 -1.32 4.14 19.82
N PRO A 113 -1.54 5.34 20.40
CA PRO A 113 -0.54 6.00 21.27
C PRO A 113 -0.04 5.09 22.39
N GLU A 114 -0.94 4.28 22.99
CA GLU A 114 -0.58 3.32 24.03
C GLU A 114 0.35 2.24 23.48
N ALA A 115 0.05 1.70 22.28
CA ALA A 115 0.91 0.71 21.63
C ALA A 115 2.30 1.28 21.31
N VAL A 116 2.38 2.54 20.87
CA VAL A 116 3.66 3.25 20.69
C VAL A 116 4.39 3.39 22.04
N ALA A 117 3.69 3.83 23.08
CA ALA A 117 4.30 4.05 24.40
C ALA A 117 4.81 2.74 25.04
N GLU A 118 4.03 1.65 24.94
CA GLU A 118 4.38 0.34 25.48
C GLU A 118 5.50 -0.34 24.69
N GLY A 119 5.49 -0.15 23.36
CA GLY A 119 6.50 -0.72 22.47
C GLY A 119 7.81 0.06 22.46
N TYR A 120 7.82 1.34 22.82
CA TYR A 120 9.00 2.19 22.81
C TYR A 120 10.10 1.71 23.75
N VAL A 121 11.32 1.69 23.26
CA VAL A 121 12.52 1.36 24.01
C VAL A 121 13.50 2.54 23.93
N ALA A 122 13.83 3.12 25.08
CA ALA A 122 14.93 4.12 25.12
C ALA A 122 16.27 3.39 24.97
N ALA A 123 17.14 3.95 24.13
CA ALA A 123 18.52 3.45 24.00
C ALA A 123 19.30 3.62 25.30
N ASP A 124 20.06 2.56 25.67
CA ASP A 124 21.01 2.61 26.79
C ASP A 124 22.18 1.63 26.54
N GLY A 125 22.98 1.35 27.56
CA GLY A 125 24.13 0.44 27.45
C GLY A 125 23.76 -1.02 27.11
N HIS A 126 22.47 -1.37 27.12
CA HIS A 126 21.97 -2.75 26.91
C HIS A 126 20.81 -2.86 25.92
N ARG A 127 20.20 -1.75 25.53
CA ARG A 127 19.01 -1.71 24.67
C ARG A 127 19.24 -0.83 23.43
N PRO A 128 18.79 -1.25 22.24
CA PRO A 128 19.16 -0.62 20.98
C PRO A 128 18.46 0.74 20.74
N GLY A 129 17.33 0.98 21.37
CA GLY A 129 16.47 2.12 21.11
C GLY A 129 15.55 1.94 19.91
N THR A 130 14.34 2.51 20.03
CA THR A 130 13.37 2.58 18.92
C THR A 130 13.71 3.76 18.03
N GLY A 131 13.94 3.53 16.74
CA GLY A 131 14.26 4.56 15.75
C GLY A 131 13.14 4.86 14.77
N LEU A 132 12.14 3.97 14.64
CA LEU A 132 11.06 4.11 13.65
C LEU A 132 9.75 3.52 14.15
N VAL A 133 8.64 4.17 13.82
CA VAL A 133 7.29 3.60 13.84
C VAL A 133 6.80 3.44 12.40
N CYS A 134 6.40 2.23 12.00
CA CYS A 134 5.77 2.00 10.71
C CYS A 134 4.26 1.87 10.88
N LEU A 135 3.50 2.71 10.21
CA LEU A 135 2.05 2.64 10.08
C LEU A 135 1.69 2.07 8.71
N GLU A 136 0.48 1.52 8.56
CA GLU A 136 -0.04 1.04 7.28
C GLU A 136 -1.48 1.54 7.06
N ASN A 137 -1.76 2.19 5.91
CA ASN A 137 -3.09 2.69 5.55
C ASN A 137 -3.30 2.70 4.01
N THR A 138 -4.26 1.95 3.42
CA THR A 138 -5.18 1.03 4.13
C THR A 138 -4.45 -0.20 4.64
N HIS A 139 -4.92 -0.81 5.73
CA HIS A 139 -4.29 -2.00 6.28
C HIS A 139 -4.70 -3.27 5.51
N ASN A 140 -3.80 -3.79 4.67
CA ASN A 140 -4.07 -4.90 3.75
C ASN A 140 -4.53 -6.17 4.48
N SER A 141 -3.80 -6.62 5.51
CA SER A 141 -4.11 -7.85 6.24
C SER A 141 -5.37 -7.74 7.12
N ARG A 142 -5.97 -6.57 7.22
CA ARG A 142 -7.23 -6.32 7.93
C ARG A 142 -8.40 -6.06 6.98
N GLY A 143 -8.27 -6.49 5.70
CA GLY A 143 -9.34 -6.34 4.72
C GLY A 143 -9.43 -4.94 4.09
N GLY A 144 -8.31 -4.23 4.03
CA GLY A 144 -8.30 -2.88 3.45
C GLY A 144 -8.88 -1.81 4.38
N THR A 145 -8.82 -2.04 5.71
CA THR A 145 -9.27 -1.05 6.71
C THR A 145 -8.68 0.32 6.45
N ALA A 146 -9.53 1.33 6.35
CA ALA A 146 -9.15 2.73 6.25
C ALA A 146 -9.03 3.34 7.66
N ILE A 147 -7.82 3.77 8.03
CA ILE A 147 -7.53 4.34 9.34
C ILE A 147 -7.74 5.84 9.31
N ALA A 148 -8.63 6.34 10.16
CA ALA A 148 -9.00 7.75 10.22
C ALA A 148 -7.78 8.66 10.54
N PRO A 149 -7.75 9.90 9.99
CA PRO A 149 -6.62 10.80 10.12
C PRO A 149 -6.25 11.13 11.58
N ASP A 150 -7.22 11.25 12.46
CA ASP A 150 -7.00 11.51 13.90
C ASP A 150 -6.28 10.37 14.62
N ARG A 151 -6.44 9.13 14.13
CA ARG A 151 -5.72 7.97 14.65
C ARG A 151 -4.27 7.93 14.17
N VAL A 152 -4.03 8.32 12.92
CA VAL A 152 -2.67 8.49 12.37
C VAL A 152 -1.96 9.61 13.14
N ASP A 153 -2.60 10.79 13.27
CA ASP A 153 -2.05 11.93 14.00
C ASP A 153 -1.66 11.56 15.44
N ALA A 154 -2.54 10.86 16.17
CA ALA A 154 -2.28 10.47 17.54
C ALA A 154 -1.08 9.51 17.70
N ALA A 155 -0.88 8.59 16.74
CA ALA A 155 0.31 7.73 16.73
C ALA A 155 1.58 8.55 16.43
N CYS A 156 1.50 9.51 15.49
CA CYS A 156 2.61 10.41 15.17
C CYS A 156 3.00 11.29 16.37
N GLU A 157 2.02 11.87 17.08
CA GLU A 157 2.26 12.65 18.29
C GLU A 157 2.98 11.80 19.35
N ALA A 158 2.50 10.57 19.60
CA ALA A 158 3.13 9.68 20.57
C ALA A 158 4.55 9.25 20.19
N ALA A 159 4.87 9.14 18.91
CA ALA A 159 6.22 8.90 18.40
C ALA A 159 7.09 10.15 18.51
N GLY A 160 6.57 11.33 18.13
CA GLY A 160 7.23 12.63 18.17
C GLY A 160 7.64 13.04 19.60
N ASP A 161 6.82 12.78 20.61
CA ASP A 161 7.15 12.97 22.04
C ASP A 161 8.42 12.19 22.47
N ARG A 162 8.83 11.19 21.68
CA ARG A 162 9.99 10.33 21.90
C ARG A 162 11.12 10.54 20.91
N ASN A 163 10.97 11.54 20.01
CA ASN A 163 11.86 11.80 18.87
C ASN A 163 12.06 10.56 17.98
N VAL A 164 11.00 9.82 17.72
CA VAL A 164 10.98 8.65 16.84
C VAL A 164 10.26 9.02 15.55
N ALA A 165 10.90 8.78 14.41
CA ALA A 165 10.32 9.04 13.11
C ALA A 165 9.14 8.10 12.81
N VAL A 166 8.20 8.56 11.96
CA VAL A 166 7.03 7.80 11.52
C VAL A 166 7.03 7.65 10.01
N HIS A 167 7.01 6.41 9.54
CA HIS A 167 6.82 6.07 8.14
C HIS A 167 5.44 5.47 7.90
N LEU A 168 4.72 5.96 6.88
CA LEU A 168 3.43 5.43 6.45
C LEU A 168 3.59 4.54 5.21
N ASP A 169 3.39 3.22 5.37
CA ASP A 169 3.09 2.36 4.24
C ASP A 169 1.68 2.68 3.75
N GLY A 170 1.62 3.52 2.74
CA GLY A 170 0.41 3.95 2.05
C GLY A 170 0.22 3.24 0.72
N ALA A 171 0.55 1.94 0.61
CA ALA A 171 0.44 1.20 -0.64
C ALA A 171 -0.93 1.36 -1.33
N ARG A 172 -1.99 1.63 -0.53
CA ARG A 172 -3.34 2.00 -0.97
C ARG A 172 -3.83 3.30 -0.32
N LEU A 173 -2.95 4.29 -0.20
CA LEU A 173 -3.25 5.60 0.40
C LEU A 173 -4.49 6.25 -0.20
N PHE A 174 -4.60 6.20 -1.53
CA PHE A 174 -5.73 6.82 -2.25
C PHE A 174 -7.05 6.10 -2.01
N ASN A 175 -7.04 4.78 -1.77
CA ASN A 175 -8.23 4.06 -1.31
C ASN A 175 -8.66 4.53 0.08
N ALA A 176 -7.72 4.75 1.02
CA ALA A 176 -8.02 5.30 2.33
C ALA A 176 -8.61 6.72 2.21
N ALA A 177 -7.98 7.58 1.39
CA ALA A 177 -8.44 8.94 1.15
C ALA A 177 -9.88 8.98 0.58
N THR A 178 -10.16 8.11 -0.40
CA THR A 178 -11.51 7.97 -0.99
C THR A 178 -12.53 7.46 0.03
N ALA A 179 -12.21 6.40 0.78
CA ALA A 179 -13.14 5.83 1.77
C ALA A 179 -13.46 6.77 2.93
N LEU A 180 -12.51 7.63 3.30
CA LEU A 180 -12.66 8.59 4.39
C LEU A 180 -13.15 9.98 3.95
N ASP A 181 -13.32 10.17 2.64
CA ASP A 181 -13.69 11.46 2.01
C ASP A 181 -12.76 12.61 2.46
N VAL A 182 -11.44 12.37 2.41
CA VAL A 182 -10.43 13.36 2.75
C VAL A 182 -9.35 13.45 1.67
N PRO A 183 -8.69 14.60 1.50
CA PRO A 183 -7.51 14.68 0.64
C PRO A 183 -6.38 13.75 1.15
N ALA A 184 -5.61 13.14 0.26
CA ALA A 184 -4.46 12.31 0.65
C ALA A 184 -3.48 13.07 1.55
N ALA A 185 -3.26 14.36 1.28
CA ALA A 185 -2.45 15.25 2.12
C ALA A 185 -2.91 15.35 3.59
N ARG A 186 -4.19 15.02 3.89
CA ARG A 186 -4.66 14.98 5.28
C ARG A 186 -4.15 13.73 6.03
N LEU A 187 -3.97 12.62 5.32
CA LEU A 187 -3.49 11.35 5.88
C LEU A 187 -1.96 11.34 6.09
N THR A 188 -1.26 12.21 5.38
CA THR A 188 0.21 12.28 5.38
C THR A 188 0.76 13.47 6.17
N ARG A 189 -0.11 14.30 6.75
CA ARG A 189 0.26 15.59 7.35
C ARG A 189 1.28 15.50 8.48
N GLU A 190 1.19 14.46 9.30
CA GLU A 190 1.98 14.33 10.53
C GLU A 190 3.05 13.22 10.43
N VAL A 191 3.15 12.52 9.27
CA VAL A 191 4.19 11.49 9.09
C VAL A 191 5.46 12.08 8.51
N ASP A 192 6.62 11.53 8.85
CA ASP A 192 7.92 11.97 8.33
C ASP A 192 8.16 11.49 6.89
N SER A 193 7.55 10.36 6.52
CA SER A 193 7.60 9.86 5.16
C SER A 193 6.42 8.96 4.82
N VAL A 194 6.06 8.91 3.55
CA VAL A 194 4.99 8.05 3.01
C VAL A 194 5.44 7.35 1.74
N MET A 195 5.09 6.07 1.62
CA MET A 195 5.17 5.33 0.36
C MET A 195 3.76 5.09 -0.18
N ALA A 196 3.54 5.24 -1.50
CA ALA A 196 2.29 4.86 -2.15
C ALA A 196 2.53 4.15 -3.48
N CYS A 197 1.74 3.08 -3.75
CA CYS A 197 1.88 2.32 -4.99
C CYS A 197 1.11 2.96 -6.14
N LEU A 198 1.74 3.03 -7.32
CA LEU A 198 1.08 3.38 -8.58
C LEU A 198 0.58 2.12 -9.32
N SER A 199 1.19 0.97 -9.03
CA SER A 199 1.01 -0.32 -9.73
C SER A 199 -0.02 -1.25 -9.07
N LYS A 200 -1.07 -0.68 -8.47
CA LYS A 200 -2.22 -1.41 -7.90
C LYS A 200 -3.51 -0.86 -8.50
N GLY A 201 -4.49 -0.49 -7.71
CA GLY A 201 -5.76 0.07 -8.18
C GLY A 201 -5.62 1.27 -9.13
N LEU A 202 -4.50 1.99 -9.09
CA LEU A 202 -4.21 3.09 -10.03
C LEU A 202 -3.78 2.60 -11.42
N GLY A 203 -3.33 1.35 -11.58
CA GLY A 203 -3.13 0.68 -12.85
C GLY A 203 -1.81 0.95 -13.58
N ALA A 204 -0.82 1.61 -12.96
CA ALA A 204 0.50 1.70 -13.57
C ALA A 204 1.14 0.31 -13.70
N PRO A 205 1.94 0.04 -14.75
CA PRO A 205 2.56 -1.26 -14.95
C PRO A 205 3.62 -1.59 -13.89
N VAL A 206 4.21 -0.57 -13.27
CA VAL A 206 5.29 -0.68 -12.29
C VAL A 206 5.43 0.61 -11.51
N GLY A 207 5.99 0.51 -10.31
CA GLY A 207 6.47 1.66 -9.57
C GLY A 207 5.57 2.08 -8.40
N SER A 208 6.23 2.80 -7.53
CA SER A 208 5.65 3.44 -6.33
C SER A 208 6.35 4.77 -6.11
N MET A 209 5.77 5.58 -5.26
CA MET A 209 6.33 6.86 -4.87
C MET A 209 6.70 6.81 -3.39
N LEU A 210 7.83 7.42 -3.04
CA LEU A 210 8.26 7.64 -1.67
C LEU A 210 8.40 9.17 -1.49
N ALA A 211 7.79 9.74 -0.44
CA ALA A 211 7.74 11.18 -0.26
C ALA A 211 8.00 11.58 1.20
N GLY A 212 8.49 12.79 1.40
CA GLY A 212 8.82 13.39 2.67
C GLY A 212 9.37 14.80 2.50
N ASP A 213 10.19 15.27 3.45
CA ASP A 213 10.94 16.52 3.28
C ASP A 213 12.08 16.37 2.25
N GLU A 214 12.67 17.48 1.79
CA GLU A 214 13.75 17.46 0.79
C GLU A 214 14.98 16.67 1.29
N ALA A 215 15.35 16.81 2.56
CA ALA A 215 16.52 16.15 3.14
C ALA A 215 16.34 14.63 3.18
N PHE A 216 15.14 14.16 3.54
CA PHE A 216 14.78 12.75 3.49
C PHE A 216 14.86 12.21 2.06
N VAL A 217 14.27 12.91 1.08
CA VAL A 217 14.22 12.46 -0.32
C VAL A 217 15.63 12.41 -0.93
N ASP A 218 16.51 13.37 -0.61
CA ASP A 218 17.91 13.35 -1.04
C ASP A 218 18.66 12.13 -0.48
N ALA A 219 18.46 11.81 0.80
CA ALA A 219 19.03 10.61 1.41
C ALA A 219 18.43 9.34 0.80
N ALA A 220 17.11 9.31 0.56
CA ALA A 220 16.39 8.21 -0.06
C ALA A 220 16.88 7.91 -1.48
N ARG A 221 17.18 8.95 -2.28
CA ARG A 221 17.74 8.82 -3.64
C ARG A 221 19.08 8.09 -3.63
N ARG A 222 19.92 8.33 -2.63
CA ARG A 222 21.20 7.61 -2.45
C ARG A 222 20.98 6.14 -2.09
N VAL A 223 20.01 5.87 -1.20
CA VAL A 223 19.67 4.49 -0.80
C VAL A 223 18.99 3.74 -1.96
N ARG A 224 18.11 4.40 -2.75
CA ARG A 224 17.55 3.83 -4.00
C ARG A 224 18.67 3.35 -4.92
N LYS A 225 19.73 4.16 -5.09
CA LYS A 225 20.88 3.80 -5.90
C LYS A 225 21.61 2.58 -5.33
N LEU A 226 21.82 2.54 -4.00
CA LEU A 226 22.46 1.42 -3.30
C LEU A 226 21.70 0.10 -3.52
N PHE A 227 20.36 0.14 -3.49
CA PHE A 227 19.50 -1.03 -3.69
C PHE A 227 19.33 -1.44 -5.17
N GLY A 228 19.99 -0.75 -6.09
CA GLY A 228 19.89 -1.05 -7.53
C GLY A 228 18.64 -0.48 -8.19
N GLY A 229 17.86 0.37 -7.50
CA GLY A 229 16.66 1.01 -8.02
C GLY A 229 16.90 2.31 -8.80
N GLY A 230 18.15 2.73 -8.99
CA GLY A 230 18.50 3.85 -9.86
C GLY A 230 18.38 3.42 -11.33
N MET A 231 17.36 3.93 -12.00
CA MET A 231 17.09 3.69 -13.41
C MET A 231 17.74 4.79 -14.27
N ARG A 232 17.74 4.63 -15.59
CA ARG A 232 18.24 5.63 -16.54
C ARG A 232 17.05 6.40 -17.12
N GLN A 233 16.65 6.09 -18.31
CA GLN A 233 15.52 6.73 -19.02
C GLN A 233 14.19 6.19 -18.46
N ALA A 234 13.92 6.51 -17.21
CA ALA A 234 12.77 5.98 -16.45
C ALA A 234 11.44 6.65 -16.82
N GLY A 235 11.47 7.72 -17.63
CA GLY A 235 10.27 8.35 -18.15
C GLY A 235 9.34 7.38 -18.86
N ILE A 236 9.88 6.33 -19.50
CA ILE A 236 9.07 5.26 -20.13
C ILE A 236 8.10 4.60 -19.11
N VAL A 237 8.50 4.44 -17.88
CA VAL A 237 7.67 3.83 -16.80
C VAL A 237 7.03 4.89 -15.91
N ALA A 238 7.57 6.11 -15.86
CA ALA A 238 6.98 7.21 -15.11
C ALA A 238 5.77 7.85 -15.84
N ALA A 239 5.76 7.89 -17.16
CA ALA A 239 4.63 8.41 -17.92
C ALA A 239 3.31 7.66 -17.67
N PRO A 240 3.25 6.31 -17.63
CA PRO A 240 2.10 5.59 -17.11
C PRO A 240 1.76 5.96 -15.67
N GLY A 241 2.75 6.26 -14.83
CA GLY A 241 2.57 6.69 -13.44
C GLY A 241 1.81 8.02 -13.34
N LEU A 242 2.08 8.97 -14.22
CA LEU A 242 1.32 10.23 -14.32
C LEU A 242 -0.17 9.97 -14.60
N ARG A 243 -0.47 9.04 -15.52
CA ARG A 243 -1.85 8.62 -15.81
C ARG A 243 -2.47 7.87 -14.63
N ALA A 244 -1.69 7.06 -13.93
CA ALA A 244 -2.13 6.37 -12.71
C ALA A 244 -2.57 7.36 -11.62
N LEU A 245 -1.87 8.46 -11.43
CA LEU A 245 -2.29 9.50 -10.49
C LEU A 245 -3.66 10.10 -10.81
N GLU A 246 -4.04 10.18 -12.09
CA GLU A 246 -5.38 10.64 -12.51
C GLU A 246 -6.46 9.63 -12.11
N ASN A 247 -6.15 8.32 -12.11
CA ASN A 247 -7.09 7.24 -11.78
C ASN A 247 -7.53 7.21 -10.30
N ARG A 248 -6.90 8.00 -9.41
CA ARG A 248 -7.34 8.09 -8.01
C ARG A 248 -8.79 8.57 -7.88
N GLU A 249 -9.29 9.36 -8.85
CA GLU A 249 -10.65 9.91 -8.84
C GLU A 249 -11.73 8.84 -9.09
N ARG A 250 -11.36 7.68 -9.65
CA ARG A 250 -12.28 6.59 -9.92
C ARG A 250 -12.35 5.48 -8.86
N LEU A 251 -11.52 5.55 -7.82
CA LEU A 251 -11.42 4.49 -6.80
C LEU A 251 -12.75 4.22 -6.07
N SER A 252 -13.64 5.21 -5.99
CA SER A 252 -15.00 5.01 -5.48
C SER A 252 -15.77 3.93 -6.26
N THR A 253 -15.54 3.81 -7.58
CA THR A 253 -16.15 2.75 -8.38
C THR A 253 -15.68 1.36 -7.96
N ASP A 254 -14.39 1.22 -7.59
CA ASP A 254 -13.86 -0.04 -7.10
C ASP A 254 -14.46 -0.38 -5.73
N HIS A 255 -14.70 0.63 -4.86
CA HIS A 255 -15.37 0.45 -3.57
C HIS A 255 -16.84 0.05 -3.75
N ASP A 256 -17.60 0.72 -4.62
CA ASP A 256 -18.98 0.38 -4.95
C ASP A 256 -19.10 -1.06 -5.48
N ASN A 257 -18.12 -1.48 -6.28
CA ASN A 257 -18.04 -2.85 -6.79
C ASN A 257 -17.71 -3.85 -5.67
N ALA A 258 -16.86 -3.50 -4.72
CA ALA A 258 -16.55 -4.32 -3.55
C ALA A 258 -17.78 -4.49 -2.64
N GLU A 259 -18.51 -3.41 -2.35
CA GLU A 259 -19.75 -3.46 -1.59
C GLU A 259 -20.79 -4.36 -2.27
N ARG A 260 -20.95 -4.22 -3.58
CA ARG A 260 -21.87 -5.05 -4.35
C ARG A 260 -21.47 -6.52 -4.35
N LEU A 261 -20.16 -6.81 -4.51
CA LEU A 261 -19.65 -8.18 -4.44
C LEU A 261 -19.89 -8.78 -3.05
N ALA A 262 -19.56 -8.05 -1.99
CA ALA A 262 -19.79 -8.50 -0.62
C ALA A 262 -21.26 -8.80 -0.35
N ALA A 263 -22.16 -7.87 -0.69
CA ALA A 263 -23.60 -8.05 -0.51
C ALA A 263 -24.14 -9.26 -1.28
N GLY A 264 -23.65 -9.51 -2.52
CA GLY A 264 -24.07 -10.66 -3.30
C GLY A 264 -23.54 -11.99 -2.75
N LEU A 265 -22.30 -12.01 -2.26
CA LEU A 265 -21.71 -13.20 -1.69
C LEU A 265 -22.28 -13.55 -0.30
N ASP A 266 -22.75 -12.57 0.46
CA ASP A 266 -23.38 -12.80 1.76
C ASP A 266 -24.76 -13.48 1.66
N GLU A 267 -25.41 -13.43 0.49
CA GLU A 267 -26.65 -14.13 0.19
C GLU A 267 -26.42 -15.62 -0.21
N VAL A 268 -25.17 -16.02 -0.47
CA VAL A 268 -24.81 -17.39 -0.89
C VAL A 268 -24.69 -18.29 0.34
N GLU A 269 -25.38 -19.46 0.32
CA GLU A 269 -25.34 -20.42 1.42
C GLU A 269 -23.88 -20.89 1.71
N GLY A 270 -23.47 -20.85 2.96
CA GLY A 270 -22.13 -21.23 3.39
C GLY A 270 -21.07 -20.14 3.27
N LEU A 271 -21.43 -18.94 2.82
CA LEU A 271 -20.55 -17.77 2.77
C LEU A 271 -21.03 -16.69 3.76
N ARG A 272 -20.07 -15.94 4.29
CA ARG A 272 -20.29 -14.74 5.11
C ARG A 272 -19.29 -13.67 4.71
N ALA A 273 -19.73 -12.72 3.94
CA ALA A 273 -18.92 -11.59 3.51
C ALA A 273 -18.88 -10.52 4.61
N ARG A 274 -17.71 -9.93 4.83
CA ARG A 274 -17.56 -8.76 5.69
C ARG A 274 -17.83 -7.51 4.87
N ASP A 275 -18.48 -6.52 5.48
CA ASP A 275 -18.66 -5.20 4.83
C ASP A 275 -17.29 -4.62 4.50
N PRO A 276 -16.96 -4.36 3.23
CA PRO A 276 -15.68 -3.79 2.85
C PRO A 276 -15.64 -2.29 3.14
N GLU A 277 -14.50 -1.79 3.59
CA GLU A 277 -14.28 -0.35 3.74
C GLU A 277 -13.69 0.27 2.45
N THR A 278 -13.11 -0.57 1.61
CA THR A 278 -12.44 -0.19 0.37
C THR A 278 -12.64 -1.28 -0.70
N ASN A 279 -11.66 -1.53 -1.52
CA ASN A 279 -11.72 -2.48 -2.63
C ASN A 279 -11.40 -3.94 -2.24
N ILE A 280 -11.28 -4.27 -0.96
CA ILE A 280 -10.94 -5.63 -0.49
C ILE A 280 -12.14 -6.25 0.21
N VAL A 281 -12.61 -7.39 -0.29
CA VAL A 281 -13.71 -8.18 0.26
C VAL A 281 -13.15 -9.44 0.90
N LEU A 282 -13.38 -9.61 2.20
CA LEU A 282 -13.07 -10.82 2.94
C LEU A 282 -14.34 -11.65 3.11
N VAL A 283 -14.27 -12.93 2.74
CA VAL A 283 -15.40 -13.86 2.81
C VAL A 283 -14.99 -15.07 3.63
N GLU A 284 -15.72 -15.34 4.70
CA GLU A 284 -15.63 -16.58 5.47
C GLU A 284 -16.42 -17.67 4.74
N THR A 285 -15.86 -18.86 4.64
CA THR A 285 -16.44 -20.02 3.95
C THR A 285 -16.60 -21.18 4.92
N ASP A 286 -17.64 -22.01 4.74
CA ASP A 286 -17.81 -23.21 5.54
C ASP A 286 -16.77 -24.28 5.17
N ASP A 287 -16.29 -24.28 3.93
CA ASP A 287 -15.21 -25.13 3.43
C ASP A 287 -13.82 -24.52 3.64
N PRO A 288 -12.74 -25.32 3.58
CA PRO A 288 -11.39 -24.78 3.48
C PRO A 288 -11.23 -23.83 2.29
N ALA A 289 -10.56 -22.69 2.51
CA ALA A 289 -10.41 -21.62 1.52
C ALA A 289 -9.86 -22.11 0.16
N GLU A 290 -8.89 -23.04 0.19
CA GLU A 290 -8.28 -23.59 -1.03
C GLU A 290 -9.31 -24.40 -1.83
N ALA A 291 -10.10 -25.26 -1.18
CA ALA A 291 -11.13 -26.07 -1.85
C ALA A 291 -12.26 -25.21 -2.44
N PHE A 292 -12.65 -24.15 -1.74
CA PHE A 292 -13.62 -23.19 -2.26
C PHE A 292 -13.06 -22.45 -3.49
N LEU A 293 -11.81 -21.98 -3.43
CA LEU A 293 -11.18 -21.26 -4.56
C LEU A 293 -10.95 -22.15 -5.78
N GLU A 294 -10.69 -23.45 -5.61
CA GLU A 294 -10.64 -24.40 -6.74
C GLU A 294 -11.97 -24.46 -7.49
N ARG A 295 -13.11 -24.44 -6.78
CA ARG A 295 -14.44 -24.38 -7.42
C ARG A 295 -14.67 -23.03 -8.12
N CYS A 296 -14.32 -21.93 -7.46
CA CYS A 296 -14.40 -20.59 -8.07
C CYS A 296 -13.59 -20.52 -9.37
N GLU A 297 -12.36 -21.02 -9.35
CA GLU A 297 -11.49 -21.05 -10.54
C GLU A 297 -12.11 -21.89 -11.68
N ALA A 298 -12.68 -23.07 -11.35
CA ALA A 298 -13.39 -23.89 -12.32
C ALA A 298 -14.62 -23.16 -12.91
N ALA A 299 -15.28 -22.31 -12.12
CA ALA A 299 -16.37 -21.45 -12.57
C ALA A 299 -15.88 -20.16 -13.27
N GLY A 300 -14.56 -19.91 -13.31
CA GLY A 300 -13.97 -18.79 -14.02
C GLY A 300 -13.85 -17.51 -13.18
N VAL A 301 -13.75 -17.63 -11.86
CA VAL A 301 -13.50 -16.53 -10.92
C VAL A 301 -12.25 -16.83 -10.10
N LEU A 302 -11.31 -15.89 -10.03
CA LEU A 302 -10.06 -16.04 -9.27
C LEU A 302 -10.10 -15.19 -7.99
N GLY A 303 -9.73 -15.80 -6.87
CA GLY A 303 -9.50 -15.16 -5.57
C GLY A 303 -8.20 -15.68 -4.96
N VAL A 304 -7.91 -15.31 -3.71
CA VAL A 304 -6.75 -15.82 -2.97
C VAL A 304 -7.14 -16.28 -1.56
N PRO A 305 -6.49 -17.34 -1.01
CA PRO A 305 -6.68 -17.72 0.37
C PRO A 305 -6.14 -16.63 1.31
N PHE A 306 -6.84 -16.36 2.39
CA PHE A 306 -6.47 -15.34 3.36
C PHE A 306 -6.45 -15.86 4.81
N GLY A 307 -6.95 -17.07 5.01
CA GLY A 307 -6.98 -17.84 6.24
C GLY A 307 -7.39 -19.26 5.93
N GLU A 308 -7.55 -20.09 6.95
CA GLU A 308 -7.96 -21.50 6.78
C GLU A 308 -9.33 -21.60 6.08
N ASN A 309 -10.28 -20.76 6.51
CA ASN A 309 -11.64 -20.66 6.00
C ASN A 309 -12.00 -19.22 5.58
N VAL A 310 -11.03 -18.43 5.16
CA VAL A 310 -11.24 -17.06 4.70
C VAL A 310 -10.60 -16.89 3.34
N VAL A 311 -11.35 -16.35 2.41
CA VAL A 311 -10.86 -15.94 1.08
C VAL A 311 -10.91 -14.45 0.93
N ARG A 312 -10.06 -13.90 0.07
CA ARG A 312 -10.03 -12.51 -0.28
C ARG A 312 -10.29 -12.33 -1.77
N PHE A 313 -11.22 -11.44 -2.07
CA PHE A 313 -11.41 -10.86 -3.38
C PHE A 313 -11.03 -9.39 -3.36
N CYS A 314 -10.62 -8.83 -4.50
CA CYS A 314 -10.23 -7.44 -4.61
C CYS A 314 -10.75 -6.89 -5.93
N THR A 315 -11.57 -5.85 -5.87
CA THR A 315 -12.07 -5.14 -7.04
C THR A 315 -11.04 -4.11 -7.52
N HIS A 316 -11.03 -3.84 -8.81
CA HIS A 316 -10.06 -2.96 -9.43
C HIS A 316 -10.50 -2.52 -10.83
N LEU A 317 -9.74 -1.65 -11.47
CA LEU A 317 -10.08 -0.98 -12.72
C LEU A 317 -10.38 -1.91 -13.93
N ASP A 318 -9.91 -3.17 -13.90
CA ASP A 318 -10.16 -4.16 -14.95
C ASP A 318 -11.38 -5.05 -14.67
N VAL A 319 -12.15 -4.75 -13.62
CA VAL A 319 -13.39 -5.45 -13.22
C VAL A 319 -14.50 -4.42 -13.10
N ASP A 320 -15.45 -4.49 -14.02
CA ASP A 320 -16.62 -3.60 -14.02
C ASP A 320 -17.79 -4.19 -13.24
N ARG A 321 -18.93 -3.48 -13.24
CA ARG A 321 -20.14 -3.91 -12.55
C ARG A 321 -20.75 -5.19 -13.12
N GLU A 322 -20.66 -5.42 -14.44
CA GLU A 322 -21.18 -6.62 -15.11
C GLU A 322 -20.30 -7.84 -14.74
N ASP A 323 -18.98 -7.64 -14.65
CA ASP A 323 -18.05 -8.66 -14.15
C ASP A 323 -18.37 -9.06 -12.71
N VAL A 324 -18.69 -8.10 -11.84
CA VAL A 324 -19.07 -8.36 -10.44
C VAL A 324 -20.36 -9.19 -10.36
N GLU A 325 -21.41 -8.81 -11.07
CA GLU A 325 -22.66 -9.58 -11.11
C GLU A 325 -22.41 -11.00 -11.64
N THR A 326 -21.64 -11.12 -12.71
CA THR A 326 -21.25 -12.43 -13.27
C THR A 326 -20.43 -13.27 -12.29
N ALA A 327 -19.53 -12.64 -11.50
CA ALA A 327 -18.76 -13.35 -10.49
C ALA A 327 -19.65 -13.90 -9.37
N ILE A 328 -20.64 -13.11 -8.89
CA ILE A 328 -21.63 -13.55 -7.89
C ILE A 328 -22.41 -14.77 -8.41
N GLU A 329 -23.00 -14.69 -9.61
CA GLU A 329 -23.78 -15.78 -10.21
C GLU A 329 -22.97 -17.07 -10.36
N ARG A 330 -21.70 -16.97 -10.75
CA ARG A 330 -20.80 -18.11 -10.91
C ARG A 330 -20.41 -18.74 -9.57
N ILE A 331 -20.14 -17.91 -8.55
CA ILE A 331 -19.81 -18.39 -7.21
C ILE A 331 -21.03 -19.05 -6.55
N GLU A 332 -22.23 -18.50 -6.72
CA GLU A 332 -23.48 -19.11 -6.24
C GLU A 332 -23.72 -20.51 -6.85
N SER A 333 -23.22 -20.73 -8.07
CA SER A 333 -23.42 -21.98 -8.82
C SER A 333 -22.35 -23.04 -8.54
N CYS A 334 -21.30 -22.75 -7.78
CA CYS A 334 -20.22 -23.68 -7.42
C CYS A 334 -20.26 -24.07 -5.95
#